data_73b8eafb645b1b27127cce7145c273ab
#
_entry.id   73b8eafb645b1b27127cce7145c273ab
#
_cell.length_a   1.000
_cell.length_b   1.000
_cell.length_c   1.000
_cell.angle_alpha   90.00
_cell.angle_beta   90.00
_cell.angle_gamma   90.00
#
_symmetry.space_group_name_H-M   'P 1'
#
loop_
_entity.id
_entity.type
_entity.pdbx_description
1 polymer ?
#
loop_
_entity_poly.entity_id
_entity_poly.type
_entity_poly.pdbx_seq_one_letter_code
_entity_poly.pdbx_strand_id
1 'polypeptide(L)'
;MKITILGCGGSVGVPRIDGSWGACDPSEPKNRRSRGSIVIEEGETRLLIDTSPDLRSQFLASGFHWVSAVAWTHDHADQTHGIDDLRTLAYIQNKRIEGYADAFTHERLMRKFAYCFQKMGDGYPPIIEPKTIDGPFAVGDIEVIPFRQQHGAIHSLGFRCGDFAYSNDVVSLDDEAFALLEGVRLWVVDALRYEPHPTHSHVEQTLGWIARLGVERAVLTNLHIDLDYNKLKAELPPGVEPAYDGMVLHC
;
A
#
# COMPACT_ATOMS: atom_id res chain seq x y z
N MET A 1 -2.87 17.34 -1.30
CA MET A 1 -2.66 15.94 -1.74
C MET A 1 -3.95 15.14 -1.56
N LYS A 2 -4.30 14.24 -2.49
CA LYS A 2 -5.44 13.32 -2.40
C LYS A 2 -4.94 11.88 -2.40
N ILE A 3 -5.43 11.07 -1.47
CA ILE A 3 -5.06 9.66 -1.34
C ILE A 3 -6.31 8.80 -1.54
N THR A 4 -6.24 7.82 -2.42
CA THR A 4 -7.31 6.84 -2.63
C THR A 4 -6.82 5.47 -2.18
N ILE A 5 -7.47 4.87 -1.18
CA ILE A 5 -7.21 3.49 -0.76
C ILE A 5 -7.90 2.57 -1.77
N LEU A 6 -7.12 1.85 -2.59
CA LEU A 6 -7.65 0.92 -3.58
C LEU A 6 -8.08 -0.39 -2.93
N GLY A 7 -7.29 -0.85 -1.97
CA GLY A 7 -7.55 -2.03 -1.18
C GLY A 7 -6.90 -1.93 0.19
N CYS A 8 -7.56 -2.48 1.21
CA CYS A 8 -7.12 -2.39 2.60
C CYS A 8 -7.12 -3.72 3.35
N GLY A 9 -7.30 -4.82 2.66
CA GLY A 9 -7.23 -6.17 3.25
C GLY A 9 -5.82 -6.71 3.29
N GLY A 10 -5.56 -7.61 4.23
CA GLY A 10 -4.32 -8.38 4.26
C GLY A 10 -4.19 -9.35 3.08
N SER A 11 -3.12 -10.14 3.05
CA SER A 11 -2.68 -10.95 1.90
C SER A 11 -3.73 -11.90 1.30
N VAL A 12 -4.73 -12.31 2.06
CA VAL A 12 -5.80 -13.22 1.61
C VAL A 12 -7.11 -12.51 1.25
N GLY A 13 -7.22 -11.20 1.53
CA GLY A 13 -8.45 -10.42 1.33
C GLY A 13 -9.60 -10.80 2.27
N VAL A 14 -10.72 -10.08 2.15
CA VAL A 14 -11.98 -10.37 2.86
C VAL A 14 -13.14 -10.27 1.86
N PRO A 15 -13.99 -11.31 1.65
CA PRO A 15 -13.81 -12.66 2.20
C PRO A 15 -12.56 -13.35 1.65
N ARG A 16 -12.13 -14.40 2.30
CA ARG A 16 -11.08 -15.28 1.77
C ARG A 16 -11.55 -16.02 0.53
N ILE A 17 -10.63 -16.68 -0.19
CA ILE A 17 -10.94 -17.42 -1.42
C ILE A 17 -11.95 -18.57 -1.23
N ASP A 18 -12.03 -19.12 -0.03
CA ASP A 18 -13.01 -20.14 0.36
C ASP A 18 -14.40 -19.56 0.72
N GLY A 19 -14.57 -18.23 0.61
CA GLY A 19 -15.79 -17.52 0.95
C GLY A 19 -15.95 -17.17 2.42
N SER A 20 -14.98 -17.49 3.28
CA SER A 20 -15.06 -17.22 4.72
C SER A 20 -14.89 -15.74 5.05
N TRP A 21 -15.73 -15.24 5.96
CA TRP A 21 -15.77 -13.84 6.42
C TRP A 21 -15.22 -13.65 7.85
N GLY A 22 -14.90 -14.74 8.56
CA GLY A 22 -14.46 -14.67 9.95
C GLY A 22 -15.47 -13.95 10.85
N ALA A 23 -15.02 -12.90 11.53
CA ALA A 23 -15.88 -12.05 12.37
C ALA A 23 -16.57 -10.91 11.59
N CYS A 24 -16.24 -10.72 10.32
CA CYS A 24 -16.80 -9.64 9.48
C CYS A 24 -18.24 -9.96 9.06
N ASP A 25 -19.16 -9.00 9.22
CA ASP A 25 -20.53 -9.09 8.70
C ASP A 25 -20.52 -9.03 7.17
N PRO A 26 -21.00 -10.06 6.44
CA PRO A 26 -21.06 -10.08 4.98
C PRO A 26 -21.98 -9.00 4.38
N SER A 27 -22.92 -8.47 5.16
CA SER A 27 -23.86 -7.44 4.72
C SER A 27 -23.29 -6.02 4.79
N GLU A 28 -22.18 -5.80 5.52
CA GLU A 28 -21.46 -4.53 5.56
C GLU A 28 -20.50 -4.43 4.36
N PRO A 29 -20.75 -3.56 3.37
CA PRO A 29 -19.91 -3.47 2.16
C PRO A 29 -18.44 -3.14 2.46
N LYS A 30 -18.17 -2.39 3.55
CA LYS A 30 -16.82 -2.00 3.95
C LYS A 30 -15.99 -3.15 4.52
N ASN A 31 -16.61 -4.28 4.80
CA ASN A 31 -15.91 -5.51 5.14
C ASN A 31 -15.36 -6.27 3.91
N ARG A 32 -15.81 -5.90 2.70
CA ARG A 32 -15.23 -6.46 1.47
C ARG A 32 -13.93 -5.73 1.17
N ARG A 33 -12.81 -6.42 1.35
CA ARG A 33 -11.47 -5.83 1.27
C ARG A 33 -10.61 -6.60 0.28
N SER A 34 -10.18 -5.94 -0.75
CA SER A 34 -9.12 -6.41 -1.65
C SER A 34 -7.74 -6.16 -1.03
N ARG A 35 -6.67 -6.76 -1.61
CA ARG A 35 -5.30 -6.63 -1.09
C ARG A 35 -4.78 -5.20 -1.16
N GLY A 36 -3.87 -4.87 -0.22
CA GLY A 36 -3.39 -3.52 0.00
C GLY A 36 -2.79 -2.85 -1.24
N SER A 37 -3.26 -1.64 -1.53
CA SER A 37 -2.70 -0.73 -2.51
C SER A 37 -3.33 0.65 -2.34
N ILE A 38 -2.60 1.72 -2.65
CA ILE A 38 -3.11 3.10 -2.64
C ILE A 38 -2.66 3.87 -3.87
N VAL A 39 -3.39 4.92 -4.20
CA VAL A 39 -2.96 5.95 -5.16
C VAL A 39 -2.84 7.28 -4.45
N ILE A 40 -1.71 7.96 -4.64
CA ILE A 40 -1.44 9.33 -4.19
C ILE A 40 -1.52 10.25 -5.40
N GLU A 41 -2.30 11.33 -5.30
CA GLU A 41 -2.49 12.33 -6.35
C GLU A 41 -2.10 13.72 -5.84
N GLU A 42 -1.26 14.44 -6.62
CA GLU A 42 -0.91 15.84 -6.40
C GLU A 42 -0.75 16.54 -7.76
N GLY A 43 -1.48 17.63 -7.98
CA GLY A 43 -1.50 18.28 -9.29
C GLY A 43 -1.91 17.31 -10.40
N GLU A 44 -1.04 17.18 -11.42
CA GLU A 44 -1.20 16.21 -12.52
C GLU A 44 -0.35 14.93 -12.32
N THR A 45 0.10 14.68 -11.08
CA THR A 45 0.91 13.50 -10.74
C THR A 45 0.07 12.45 -10.05
N ARG A 46 0.28 11.19 -10.40
CA ARG A 46 -0.39 10.05 -9.79
C ARG A 46 0.62 8.94 -9.52
N LEU A 47 0.89 8.68 -8.23
CA LEU A 47 1.78 7.63 -7.77
C LEU A 47 0.97 6.47 -7.22
N LEU A 48 1.12 5.29 -7.83
CA LEU A 48 0.57 4.03 -7.32
C LEU A 48 1.56 3.42 -6.32
N ILE A 49 1.09 3.03 -5.14
CA ILE A 49 1.87 2.23 -4.20
C ILE A 49 1.34 0.82 -4.22
N ASP A 50 2.20 -0.12 -4.57
CA ASP A 50 1.97 -1.55 -4.76
C ASP A 50 0.97 -1.90 -5.89
N THR A 51 1.24 -3.01 -6.54
CA THR A 51 0.41 -3.61 -7.58
C THR A 51 -0.21 -4.91 -7.07
N SER A 52 -1.28 -4.77 -6.30
CA SER A 52 -1.95 -5.94 -5.72
C SER A 52 -2.50 -6.87 -6.82
N PRO A 53 -2.72 -8.16 -6.55
CA PRO A 53 -3.40 -9.07 -7.48
C PRO A 53 -4.80 -8.62 -7.89
N ASP A 54 -5.39 -7.68 -7.14
CA ASP A 54 -6.71 -7.09 -7.39
C ASP A 54 -6.66 -5.81 -8.22
N LEU A 55 -5.47 -5.37 -8.68
CA LEU A 55 -5.22 -4.07 -9.30
C LEU A 55 -6.22 -3.74 -10.41
N ARG A 56 -6.50 -4.70 -11.30
CA ARG A 56 -7.48 -4.51 -12.37
C ARG A 56 -8.86 -4.12 -11.83
N SER A 57 -9.36 -4.84 -10.85
CA SER A 57 -10.67 -4.59 -10.25
C SER A 57 -10.68 -3.26 -9.49
N GLN A 58 -9.61 -2.95 -8.78
CA GLN A 58 -9.40 -1.71 -8.04
C GLN A 58 -9.42 -0.49 -8.96
N PHE A 59 -8.71 -0.55 -10.09
CA PHE A 59 -8.67 0.54 -11.07
C PHE A 59 -10.03 0.74 -11.77
N LEU A 60 -10.71 -0.34 -12.14
CA LEU A 60 -12.04 -0.25 -12.73
C LEU A 60 -13.07 0.37 -11.76
N ALA A 61 -13.01 0.00 -10.47
CA ALA A 61 -13.89 0.55 -9.45
C ALA A 61 -13.61 2.03 -9.15
N SER A 62 -12.33 2.44 -9.17
CA SER A 62 -11.89 3.81 -8.87
C SER A 62 -11.88 4.74 -10.08
N GLY A 63 -12.06 4.20 -11.30
CA GLY A 63 -12.02 4.98 -12.54
C GLY A 63 -10.61 5.44 -12.96
N PHE A 64 -9.55 4.87 -12.35
CA PHE A 64 -8.19 5.18 -12.77
C PHE A 64 -7.84 4.47 -14.09
N HIS A 65 -7.18 5.20 -14.99
CA HIS A 65 -6.77 4.69 -16.30
C HIS A 65 -5.37 5.13 -16.72
N TRP A 66 -4.61 5.74 -15.81
CA TRP A 66 -3.20 6.09 -15.98
C TRP A 66 -2.53 6.29 -14.62
N VAL A 67 -1.20 6.17 -14.59
CA VAL A 67 -0.33 6.50 -13.46
C VAL A 67 0.95 7.14 -13.96
N SER A 68 1.56 8.03 -13.17
CA SER A 68 2.88 8.59 -13.45
C SER A 68 3.97 7.56 -13.20
N ALA A 69 3.87 6.89 -12.06
CA ALA A 69 4.82 5.87 -11.61
C ALA A 69 4.15 4.87 -10.66
N VAL A 70 4.85 3.80 -10.37
CA VAL A 70 4.56 2.86 -9.29
C VAL A 70 5.74 2.76 -8.33
N ALA A 71 5.49 2.67 -7.01
CA ALA A 71 6.49 2.33 -6.02
C ALA A 71 6.05 1.08 -5.26
N TRP A 72 6.98 0.14 -5.03
CA TRP A 72 6.70 -1.08 -4.28
C TRP A 72 7.29 -1.00 -2.89
N THR A 73 6.48 -1.37 -1.90
CA THR A 73 6.90 -1.47 -0.50
C THR A 73 7.87 -2.63 -0.30
N HIS A 74 7.57 -3.77 -0.90
CA HIS A 74 8.38 -5.00 -0.87
C HIS A 74 7.87 -6.02 -1.91
N ASP A 75 8.48 -7.23 -1.97
CA ASP A 75 8.26 -8.19 -3.06
C ASP A 75 7.22 -9.28 -2.80
N HIS A 76 6.40 -9.19 -1.74
CA HIS A 76 5.37 -10.19 -1.51
C HIS A 76 4.29 -10.20 -2.60
N ALA A 77 3.59 -11.33 -2.72
CA ALA A 77 2.65 -11.57 -3.82
C ALA A 77 1.49 -10.59 -3.83
N ASP A 78 0.97 -10.28 -2.66
CA ASP A 78 -0.17 -9.38 -2.48
C ASP A 78 0.16 -7.90 -2.78
N GLN A 79 1.45 -7.53 -2.82
CA GLN A 79 1.92 -6.21 -3.26
C GLN A 79 2.37 -6.17 -4.72
N THR A 80 2.62 -7.32 -5.37
CA THR A 80 3.35 -7.31 -6.65
C THR A 80 2.67 -8.05 -7.80
N HIS A 81 1.75 -8.99 -7.55
CA HIS A 81 1.26 -9.89 -8.60
C HIS A 81 0.28 -9.26 -9.60
N GLY A 82 -0.15 -8.02 -9.40
CA GLY A 82 -0.89 -7.24 -10.40
C GLY A 82 0.00 -6.42 -11.35
N ILE A 83 1.33 -6.58 -11.29
CA ILE A 83 2.28 -5.79 -12.10
C ILE A 83 1.98 -5.85 -13.60
N ASP A 84 1.48 -6.97 -14.13
CA ASP A 84 1.18 -7.12 -15.56
C ASP A 84 -0.05 -6.31 -16.01
N ASP A 85 -0.96 -5.95 -15.12
CA ASP A 85 -2.09 -5.07 -15.42
C ASP A 85 -1.65 -3.66 -15.81
N LEU A 86 -0.44 -3.24 -15.42
CA LEU A 86 0.19 -1.98 -15.84
C LEU A 86 0.46 -1.94 -17.35
N ARG A 87 0.45 -3.08 -18.05
CA ARG A 87 0.69 -3.19 -19.50
C ARG A 87 -0.25 -2.30 -20.30
N THR A 88 -1.54 -2.36 -20.00
CA THR A 88 -2.55 -1.54 -20.69
C THR A 88 -2.29 -0.06 -20.45
N LEU A 89 -1.90 0.34 -19.24
CA LEU A 89 -1.60 1.73 -18.89
C LEU A 89 -0.35 2.23 -19.63
N ALA A 90 0.71 1.41 -19.69
CA ALA A 90 1.92 1.73 -20.44
C ALA A 90 1.63 1.94 -21.93
N TYR A 91 0.77 1.11 -22.53
CA TYR A 91 0.39 1.23 -23.94
C TYR A 91 -0.46 2.46 -24.21
N ILE A 92 -1.47 2.76 -23.38
CA ILE A 92 -2.30 3.96 -23.52
C ILE A 92 -1.45 5.22 -23.41
N GLN A 93 -0.49 5.24 -22.48
CA GLN A 93 0.41 6.37 -22.26
C GLN A 93 1.57 6.43 -23.26
N ASN A 94 1.73 5.40 -24.10
CA ASN A 94 2.84 5.23 -25.05
C ASN A 94 4.22 5.46 -24.41
N LYS A 95 4.39 4.99 -23.18
CA LYS A 95 5.64 5.06 -22.41
C LYS A 95 5.74 3.93 -21.40
N ARG A 96 6.97 3.57 -21.01
CA ARG A 96 7.20 2.70 -19.86
C ARG A 96 6.83 3.45 -18.58
N ILE A 97 6.25 2.75 -17.61
CA ILE A 97 5.92 3.29 -16.29
C ILE A 97 7.18 3.21 -15.43
N GLU A 98 7.58 4.31 -14.81
CA GLU A 98 8.66 4.28 -13.84
C GLU A 98 8.28 3.44 -12.63
N GLY A 99 9.13 2.47 -12.29
CA GLY A 99 8.90 1.53 -11.20
C GLY A 99 9.97 1.66 -10.12
N TYR A 100 9.59 2.21 -8.98
CA TYR A 100 10.47 2.49 -7.85
C TYR A 100 10.45 1.35 -6.83
N ALA A 101 11.62 0.82 -6.49
CA ALA A 101 11.80 -0.14 -5.41
C ALA A 101 13.25 -0.10 -4.91
N ASP A 102 13.51 -0.57 -3.72
CA ASP A 102 14.89 -0.77 -3.29
C ASP A 102 15.57 -1.89 -4.08
N ALA A 103 16.90 -1.98 -3.99
CA ALA A 103 17.68 -2.94 -4.76
C ALA A 103 17.27 -4.40 -4.49
N PHE A 104 16.92 -4.73 -3.25
CA PHE A 104 16.48 -6.07 -2.86
C PHE A 104 15.14 -6.44 -3.52
N THR A 105 14.17 -5.55 -3.43
CA THR A 105 12.85 -5.73 -4.05
C THR A 105 12.95 -5.78 -5.57
N HIS A 106 13.74 -4.90 -6.20
CA HIS A 106 13.97 -4.91 -7.66
C HIS A 106 14.56 -6.24 -8.15
N GLU A 107 15.59 -6.77 -7.49
CA GLU A 107 16.17 -8.06 -7.87
C GLU A 107 15.10 -9.17 -7.90
N ARG A 108 14.25 -9.19 -6.90
CA ARG A 108 13.19 -10.22 -6.77
C ARG A 108 12.06 -10.01 -7.77
N LEU A 109 11.66 -8.76 -8.03
CA LEU A 109 10.69 -8.42 -9.09
C LEU A 109 11.20 -8.81 -10.47
N MET A 110 12.46 -8.52 -10.76
CA MET A 110 13.08 -8.91 -12.03
C MET A 110 13.20 -10.44 -12.20
N ARG A 111 13.37 -11.20 -11.13
CA ARG A 111 13.31 -12.67 -11.20
C ARG A 111 11.91 -13.19 -11.49
N LYS A 112 10.88 -12.62 -10.83
CA LYS A 112 9.48 -13.06 -10.95
C LYS A 112 8.84 -12.60 -12.27
N PHE A 113 9.16 -11.37 -12.70
CA PHE A 113 8.46 -10.66 -13.77
C PHE A 113 9.44 -10.05 -14.80
N ALA A 114 10.53 -10.78 -15.16
CA ALA A 114 11.57 -10.29 -16.07
C ALA A 114 11.02 -9.62 -17.33
N TYR A 115 9.95 -10.17 -17.91
CA TYR A 115 9.31 -9.67 -19.13
C TYR A 115 8.65 -8.28 -18.98
N CYS A 116 8.35 -7.85 -17.75
CA CYS A 116 7.87 -6.49 -17.49
C CYS A 116 8.98 -5.45 -17.59
N PHE A 117 10.22 -5.82 -17.28
CA PHE A 117 11.37 -4.93 -17.15
C PHE A 117 12.31 -4.94 -18.36
N GLN A 118 12.42 -6.08 -19.05
CA GLN A 118 13.37 -6.26 -20.17
C GLN A 118 12.72 -7.01 -21.32
N LYS A 119 13.24 -6.75 -22.54
CA LYS A 119 12.76 -7.45 -23.74
C LYS A 119 13.19 -8.93 -23.69
N MET A 120 12.22 -9.81 -23.78
CA MET A 120 12.43 -11.26 -23.81
C MET A 120 12.18 -11.78 -25.23
N GLY A 121 13.29 -12.00 -25.99
CA GLY A 121 13.19 -12.48 -27.39
C GLY A 121 12.38 -11.55 -28.28
N ASP A 122 11.49 -12.12 -29.09
CA ASP A 122 10.57 -11.41 -29.98
C ASP A 122 9.22 -11.05 -29.32
N GLY A 123 9.15 -11.18 -28.00
CA GLY A 123 7.95 -10.91 -27.21
C GLY A 123 7.58 -9.41 -27.12
N TYR A 124 6.61 -9.13 -26.28
CA TYR A 124 6.15 -7.77 -26.03
C TYR A 124 7.27 -6.87 -25.46
N PRO A 125 7.22 -5.56 -25.76
CA PRO A 125 8.16 -4.62 -25.16
C PRO A 125 7.98 -4.55 -23.63
N PRO A 126 9.07 -4.25 -22.89
CA PRO A 126 8.99 -4.06 -21.45
C PRO A 126 8.09 -2.85 -21.13
N ILE A 127 7.39 -2.94 -20.01
CA ILE A 127 6.39 -1.95 -19.58
C ILE A 127 6.86 -1.11 -18.38
N ILE A 128 7.87 -1.59 -17.65
CA ILE A 128 8.43 -0.91 -16.48
C ILE A 128 9.84 -0.41 -16.77
N GLU A 129 10.10 0.82 -16.37
CA GLU A 129 11.44 1.40 -16.29
C GLU A 129 11.90 1.38 -14.83
N PRO A 130 12.87 0.53 -14.45
CA PRO A 130 13.27 0.38 -13.06
C PRO A 130 14.01 1.63 -12.55
N LYS A 131 13.63 2.08 -11.36
CA LYS A 131 14.25 3.18 -10.60
C LYS A 131 14.58 2.68 -9.21
N THR A 132 15.85 2.63 -8.85
CA THR A 132 16.26 2.17 -7.52
C THR A 132 16.04 3.26 -6.47
N ILE A 133 15.37 2.89 -5.38
CA ILE A 133 15.24 3.73 -4.18
C ILE A 133 16.49 3.52 -3.32
N ASP A 134 17.27 4.59 -3.16
CA ASP A 134 18.46 4.67 -2.28
C ASP A 134 18.41 5.88 -1.33
N GLY A 135 17.29 6.60 -1.32
CA GLY A 135 17.00 7.76 -0.50
C GLY A 135 15.71 8.45 -0.97
N PRO A 136 15.46 9.69 -0.55
CA PRO A 136 14.33 10.48 -1.02
C PRO A 136 14.32 10.62 -2.56
N PHE A 137 13.13 10.55 -3.15
CA PHE A 137 12.94 10.68 -4.60
C PHE A 137 11.68 11.50 -4.89
N ALA A 138 11.50 11.90 -6.13
CA ALA A 138 10.31 12.63 -6.58
C ALA A 138 9.68 11.96 -7.80
N VAL A 139 8.34 11.99 -7.83
CA VAL A 139 7.53 11.64 -9.00
C VAL A 139 6.68 12.85 -9.32
N GLY A 140 7.02 13.58 -10.39
CA GLY A 140 6.36 14.85 -10.70
C GLY A 140 6.32 15.80 -9.50
N ASP A 141 5.11 16.16 -9.05
CA ASP A 141 4.89 17.07 -7.91
C ASP A 141 4.95 16.38 -6.53
N ILE A 142 5.12 15.06 -6.48
CA ILE A 142 5.12 14.28 -5.24
C ILE A 142 6.56 14.01 -4.81
N GLU A 143 6.98 14.62 -3.69
CA GLU A 143 8.21 14.27 -3.00
C GLU A 143 7.95 13.08 -2.06
N VAL A 144 8.82 12.07 -2.12
CA VAL A 144 8.68 10.82 -1.37
C VAL A 144 9.93 10.57 -0.53
N ILE A 145 9.73 10.42 0.76
CA ILE A 145 10.77 10.01 1.71
C ILE A 145 10.50 8.56 2.11
N PRO A 146 11.29 7.59 1.63
CA PRO A 146 11.17 6.20 2.03
C PRO A 146 11.76 6.01 3.43
N PHE A 147 11.19 5.09 4.21
CA PHE A 147 11.77 4.64 5.47
C PHE A 147 11.60 3.13 5.63
N ARG A 148 12.58 2.52 6.31
CA ARG A 148 12.58 1.07 6.51
C ARG A 148 11.62 0.67 7.62
N GLN A 149 10.96 -0.46 7.41
CA GLN A 149 10.07 -1.09 8.36
C GLN A 149 10.45 -2.56 8.52
N GLN A 150 10.33 -3.11 9.72
CA GLN A 150 10.52 -4.54 9.93
C GLN A 150 9.26 -5.29 9.50
N HIS A 151 9.44 -6.35 8.73
CA HIS A 151 8.37 -7.24 8.30
C HIS A 151 8.82 -8.70 8.42
N GLY A 152 8.87 -9.20 9.66
CA GLY A 152 9.39 -10.54 9.96
C GLY A 152 10.87 -10.70 9.57
N ALA A 153 11.16 -11.63 8.66
CA ALA A 153 12.53 -11.91 8.21
C ALA A 153 13.05 -10.96 7.11
N ILE A 154 12.19 -10.07 6.60
CA ILE A 154 12.54 -9.07 5.58
C ILE A 154 12.22 -7.68 6.10
N HIS A 155 12.56 -6.67 5.32
CA HIS A 155 12.06 -5.32 5.50
C HIS A 155 11.06 -4.96 4.40
N SER A 156 10.17 -4.04 4.71
CA SER A 156 9.35 -3.31 3.75
C SER A 156 9.72 -1.83 3.78
N LEU A 157 9.26 -1.06 2.82
CA LEU A 157 9.38 0.39 2.81
C LEU A 157 8.03 1.03 3.19
N GLY A 158 8.08 1.94 4.15
CA GLY A 158 7.06 2.97 4.31
C GLY A 158 7.40 4.18 3.46
N PHE A 159 6.41 5.01 3.15
CA PHE A 159 6.59 6.22 2.36
C PHE A 159 5.95 7.41 3.06
N ARG A 160 6.71 8.50 3.20
CA ARG A 160 6.21 9.80 3.64
C ARG A 160 6.16 10.77 2.46
N CYS A 161 5.03 11.46 2.30
CA CYS A 161 4.83 12.51 1.30
C CYS A 161 4.26 13.74 2.03
N GLY A 162 5.12 14.72 2.36
CA GLY A 162 4.75 15.88 3.16
C GLY A 162 4.15 15.50 4.53
N ASP A 163 2.88 15.86 4.76
CA ASP A 163 2.13 15.57 5.99
C ASP A 163 1.46 14.19 5.99
N PHE A 164 1.55 13.43 4.91
CA PHE A 164 1.02 12.09 4.75
C PHE A 164 2.09 11.02 4.91
N ALA A 165 1.73 9.88 5.54
CA ALA A 165 2.54 8.66 5.50
C ALA A 165 1.71 7.40 5.23
N TYR A 166 2.37 6.41 4.61
CA TYR A 166 1.84 5.08 4.35
C TYR A 166 2.78 4.01 4.90
N SER A 167 2.27 3.14 5.75
CA SER A 167 3.00 2.04 6.38
C SER A 167 2.17 0.77 6.30
N ASN A 168 2.40 -0.04 5.27
CA ASN A 168 1.79 -1.37 5.14
C ASN A 168 2.85 -2.44 5.41
N ASP A 169 2.41 -3.60 5.93
CA ASP A 169 3.29 -4.74 6.22
C ASP A 169 4.46 -4.37 7.14
N VAL A 170 4.12 -3.98 8.35
CA VAL A 170 5.08 -3.56 9.39
C VAL A 170 4.77 -4.23 10.73
N VAL A 171 5.79 -4.83 11.36
CA VAL A 171 5.69 -5.37 12.72
C VAL A 171 6.40 -4.49 13.75
N SER A 172 7.41 -3.73 13.33
CA SER A 172 8.08 -2.75 14.21
C SER A 172 8.75 -1.65 13.40
N LEU A 173 8.88 -0.50 14.05
CA LEU A 173 9.56 0.69 13.57
C LEU A 173 10.74 0.96 14.52
N ASP A 174 11.88 1.33 13.96
CA ASP A 174 13.03 1.81 14.71
C ASP A 174 12.95 3.33 14.98
N ASP A 175 13.91 3.87 15.72
CA ASP A 175 13.91 5.29 16.07
C ASP A 175 14.15 6.19 14.85
N GLU A 176 14.83 5.71 13.81
CA GLU A 176 15.02 6.44 12.55
C GLU A 176 13.68 6.58 11.81
N ALA A 177 12.91 5.48 11.70
CA ALA A 177 11.57 5.52 11.12
C ALA A 177 10.64 6.45 11.90
N PHE A 178 10.68 6.40 13.24
CA PHE A 178 9.88 7.31 14.07
C PHE A 178 10.27 8.77 13.85
N ALA A 179 11.57 9.08 13.75
CA ALA A 179 12.04 10.46 13.47
C ALA A 179 11.55 10.96 12.10
N LEU A 180 11.52 10.09 11.09
CA LEU A 180 10.97 10.43 9.77
C LEU A 180 9.45 10.61 9.77
N LEU A 181 8.74 10.01 10.72
CA LEU A 181 7.29 10.14 10.88
C LEU A 181 6.88 11.34 11.76
N GLU A 182 7.81 12.01 12.44
CA GLU A 182 7.47 13.20 13.24
C GLU A 182 6.80 14.29 12.40
N GLY A 183 5.69 14.84 12.91
CA GLY A 183 4.92 15.89 12.24
C GLY A 183 3.99 15.39 11.13
N VAL A 184 3.89 14.07 10.88
CA VAL A 184 2.86 13.51 10.00
C VAL A 184 1.48 13.77 10.59
N ARG A 185 0.56 14.29 9.77
CA ARG A 185 -0.80 14.63 10.19
C ARG A 185 -1.82 13.55 9.79
N LEU A 186 -1.59 12.89 8.66
CA LEU A 186 -2.41 11.77 8.17
C LEU A 186 -1.53 10.53 7.99
N TRP A 187 -1.85 9.44 8.68
CA TRP A 187 -1.12 8.19 8.57
C TRP A 187 -2.03 7.01 8.22
N VAL A 188 -1.79 6.36 7.08
CA VAL A 188 -2.40 5.06 6.74
C VAL A 188 -1.41 3.99 7.20
N VAL A 189 -1.81 3.16 8.17
CA VAL A 189 -0.88 2.27 8.87
C VAL A 189 -1.46 0.89 9.11
N ASP A 190 -0.60 -0.13 9.02
CA ASP A 190 -0.91 -1.55 9.28
C ASP A 190 -1.53 -1.76 10.68
N ALA A 191 -2.58 -2.56 10.74
CA ALA A 191 -3.18 -3.06 11.98
C ALA A 191 -3.91 -4.37 11.68
N LEU A 192 -3.15 -5.44 11.44
CA LEU A 192 -3.65 -6.68 10.84
C LEU A 192 -4.85 -7.27 11.59
N ARG A 193 -4.76 -7.38 12.93
CA ARG A 193 -5.76 -8.03 13.80
C ARG A 193 -5.64 -7.56 15.25
N TYR A 194 -6.52 -8.05 16.14
CA TYR A 194 -6.42 -7.72 17.57
C TYR A 194 -5.20 -8.38 18.24
N GLU A 195 -4.94 -9.64 17.95
CA GLU A 195 -3.85 -10.39 18.55
C GLU A 195 -2.49 -10.13 17.87
N PRO A 196 -1.38 -10.16 18.62
CA PRO A 196 -0.04 -10.00 18.07
C PRO A 196 0.25 -10.95 16.90
N HIS A 197 1.03 -10.48 15.94
CA HIS A 197 1.47 -11.25 14.78
C HIS A 197 3.00 -11.14 14.58
N PRO A 198 3.69 -12.19 14.12
CA PRO A 198 5.16 -12.16 14.01
C PRO A 198 5.70 -11.24 12.92
N THR A 199 4.87 -10.81 11.96
CA THR A 199 5.30 -10.02 10.81
C THR A 199 4.49 -8.73 10.59
N HIS A 200 3.40 -8.53 11.36
CA HIS A 200 2.51 -7.37 11.24
C HIS A 200 2.22 -6.75 12.60
N SER A 201 1.94 -5.48 12.62
CA SER A 201 1.39 -4.81 13.78
C SER A 201 -0.04 -5.30 14.06
N HIS A 202 -0.44 -5.15 15.30
CA HIS A 202 -1.80 -5.39 15.76
C HIS A 202 -2.42 -4.10 16.27
N VAL A 203 -3.74 -4.08 16.42
CA VAL A 203 -4.50 -2.85 16.72
C VAL A 203 -3.91 -2.06 17.89
N GLU A 204 -3.67 -2.71 19.05
CA GLU A 204 -3.14 -2.04 20.24
C GLU A 204 -1.75 -1.43 20.01
N GLN A 205 -0.85 -2.17 19.35
CA GLN A 205 0.49 -1.71 19.02
C GLN A 205 0.45 -0.48 18.12
N THR A 206 -0.36 -0.52 17.06
CA THR A 206 -0.53 0.59 16.13
C THR A 206 -1.11 1.83 16.81
N LEU A 207 -2.09 1.66 17.67
CA LEU A 207 -2.62 2.76 18.50
C LEU A 207 -1.55 3.39 19.40
N GLY A 208 -0.65 2.56 19.94
CA GLY A 208 0.51 3.04 20.70
C GLY A 208 1.45 3.92 19.85
N TRP A 209 1.72 3.56 18.61
CA TRP A 209 2.53 4.34 17.68
C TRP A 209 1.86 5.68 17.30
N ILE A 210 0.55 5.63 17.01
CA ILE A 210 -0.25 6.82 16.70
C ILE A 210 -0.21 7.81 17.86
N ALA A 211 -0.39 7.32 19.09
CA ALA A 211 -0.33 8.14 20.29
C ALA A 211 1.08 8.72 20.53
N ARG A 212 2.15 7.92 20.32
CA ARG A 212 3.55 8.38 20.43
C ARG A 212 3.85 9.55 19.49
N LEU A 213 3.37 9.49 18.25
CA LEU A 213 3.60 10.50 17.22
C LEU A 213 2.64 11.70 17.29
N GLY A 214 1.52 11.56 18.01
CA GLY A 214 0.49 12.60 18.08
C GLY A 214 -0.18 12.87 16.73
N VAL A 215 -0.36 11.83 15.88
CA VAL A 215 -0.96 11.94 14.56
C VAL A 215 -2.41 12.44 14.68
N GLU A 216 -2.78 13.47 13.93
CA GLU A 216 -4.13 14.05 13.98
C GLU A 216 -5.21 13.10 13.44
N ARG A 217 -4.89 12.40 12.36
CA ARG A 217 -5.79 11.42 11.72
C ARG A 217 -5.02 10.17 11.31
N ALA A 218 -5.48 9.01 11.73
CA ALA A 218 -4.91 7.74 11.32
C ALA A 218 -5.97 6.82 10.73
N VAL A 219 -5.59 6.05 9.70
CA VAL A 219 -6.46 5.08 9.03
C VAL A 219 -5.79 3.72 9.09
N LEU A 220 -6.43 2.77 9.76
CA LEU A 220 -5.91 1.41 9.91
C LEU A 220 -6.14 0.62 8.63
N THR A 221 -5.08 0.01 8.09
CA THR A 221 -5.11 -0.81 6.87
C THR A 221 -4.62 -2.23 7.12
N ASN A 222 -4.52 -3.05 6.08
CA ASN A 222 -4.12 -4.46 6.14
C ASN A 222 -5.06 -5.36 6.97
N LEU A 223 -6.34 -5.03 6.98
CA LEU A 223 -7.33 -5.54 7.92
C LEU A 223 -7.74 -6.99 7.61
N HIS A 224 -7.55 -7.87 8.60
CA HIS A 224 -7.90 -9.29 8.54
C HIS A 224 -9.41 -9.54 8.74
N ILE A 225 -9.88 -10.76 8.46
CA ILE A 225 -11.29 -11.20 8.67
C ILE A 225 -11.77 -11.17 10.12
N ASP A 226 -10.87 -10.95 11.08
CA ASP A 226 -11.21 -10.82 12.52
C ASP A 226 -11.69 -9.42 12.89
N LEU A 227 -11.48 -8.43 12.00
CA LEU A 227 -11.77 -7.02 12.22
C LEU A 227 -13.01 -6.58 11.43
N ASP A 228 -14.21 -6.77 12.03
CA ASP A 228 -15.43 -6.19 11.48
C ASP A 228 -15.35 -4.66 11.48
N TYR A 229 -15.74 -4.02 10.36
CA TYR A 229 -15.63 -2.58 10.17
C TYR A 229 -16.37 -1.77 11.24
N ASN A 230 -17.64 -2.11 11.49
CA ASN A 230 -18.47 -1.33 12.40
C ASN A 230 -18.04 -1.53 13.85
N LYS A 231 -17.67 -2.75 14.21
CA LYS A 231 -17.14 -3.07 15.54
C LYS A 231 -15.82 -2.32 15.77
N LEU A 232 -14.85 -2.48 14.89
CA LEU A 232 -13.55 -1.81 14.99
C LEU A 232 -13.72 -0.28 15.07
N LYS A 233 -14.56 0.29 14.22
CA LYS A 233 -14.84 1.73 14.21
C LYS A 233 -15.39 2.24 15.55
N ALA A 234 -16.23 1.45 16.20
CA ALA A 234 -16.83 1.80 17.52
C ALA A 234 -15.80 1.73 18.67
N GLU A 235 -14.75 0.91 18.53
CA GLU A 235 -13.72 0.69 19.53
C GLU A 235 -12.53 1.66 19.43
N LEU A 236 -12.32 2.27 18.24
CA LEU A 236 -11.19 3.14 17.98
C LEU A 236 -11.35 4.53 18.63
N PRO A 237 -10.24 5.14 19.08
CA PRO A 237 -10.26 6.49 19.66
C PRO A 237 -10.59 7.55 18.57
N PRO A 238 -11.01 8.76 18.99
CA PRO A 238 -11.20 9.88 18.06
C PRO A 238 -9.95 10.14 17.19
N GLY A 239 -10.16 10.43 15.92
CA GLY A 239 -9.08 10.62 14.94
C GLY A 239 -8.53 9.35 14.31
N VAL A 240 -8.98 8.16 14.76
CA VAL A 240 -8.57 6.87 14.17
C VAL A 240 -9.79 6.17 13.58
N GLU A 241 -9.65 5.65 12.37
CA GLU A 241 -10.75 4.94 11.68
C GLU A 241 -10.22 3.73 10.87
N PRO A 242 -11.05 2.70 10.65
CA PRO A 242 -10.65 1.60 9.76
C PRO A 242 -10.77 2.02 8.31
N ALA A 243 -9.84 1.56 7.46
CA ALA A 243 -9.92 1.71 6.01
C ALA A 243 -11.05 0.87 5.40
N TYR A 244 -11.45 1.24 4.20
CA TYR A 244 -12.27 0.44 3.30
C TYR A 244 -11.86 0.72 1.85
N ASP A 245 -12.08 -0.25 0.96
CA ASP A 245 -11.77 -0.13 -0.46
C ASP A 245 -12.53 1.04 -1.09
N GLY A 246 -11.82 1.92 -1.80
CA GLY A 246 -12.36 3.13 -2.39
C GLY A 246 -12.41 4.34 -1.46
N MET A 247 -11.90 4.27 -0.22
CA MET A 247 -11.83 5.40 0.71
C MET A 247 -10.93 6.50 0.14
N VAL A 248 -11.42 7.75 0.18
CA VAL A 248 -10.67 8.93 -0.27
C VAL A 248 -10.32 9.82 0.92
N LEU A 249 -9.04 10.18 1.02
CA LEU A 249 -8.48 11.02 2.05
C LEU A 249 -7.85 12.27 1.44
N HIS A 250 -7.80 13.35 2.21
CA HIS A 250 -7.16 14.60 1.83
C HIS A 250 -6.20 15.04 2.94
N CYS A 251 -5.03 15.47 2.51
CA CYS A 251 -3.97 16.00 3.35
C CYS A 251 -3.44 17.32 2.78
#